data_c74e9fb23478dd4e0359d6527ca10628
#
_entry.id   c74e9fb23478dd4e0359d6527ca10628
#
_cell.length_a   1.000
_cell.length_b   1.000
_cell.length_c   1.000
_cell.angle_alpha   90.00
_cell.angle_beta   90.00
_cell.angle_gamma   90.00
#
_symmetry.space_group_name_H-M   'P 1'
#
loop_
_entity.id
_entity.type
_entity.pdbx_description
1 polymer ?
#
loop_
_entity_poly.entity_id
_entity_poly.type
_entity_poly.pdbx_seq_one_letter_code
_entity_poly.pdbx_strand_id
1 'polypeptide(L)'
;MTGAVWNYTSLLLVRFFFGAGEAGAFPGMSRAIFSWIPLKERGLITGINFSGSRLGAAFALPFVAWLIDAYGWRMTFAILGVIGAVWAVAWWVLFRDDPMEHSAISEAEKEYIKTHRQQSTADTKSDKLPLRQLFSSSNMWMTMVQYFCSNFTFFFALTWLFPYLNSKYQLDAMEAGFYASAPFIFGAVGYWLAGWLVDYIYKQGRWNASRSLTAMIGFGLAAIGLIGSVYMDTALGAVIFLSLAILGADMTLPPSWTLCVDIGKQHAGTVSGAMNMAGNIGSFITALAFPYLQAWT
;
A
#
# COMPACT_ATOMS: atom_id res chain seq x y z
N MET A 1 -12.49 5.03 19.55
CA MET A 1 -11.48 5.29 20.59
C MET A 1 -10.83 6.68 20.43
N THR A 2 -10.29 7.07 19.28
CA THR A 2 -9.60 8.38 19.08
C THR A 2 -10.52 9.58 19.41
N GLY A 3 -11.81 9.53 19.11
CA GLY A 3 -12.76 10.59 19.46
C GLY A 3 -13.01 10.79 20.98
N ALA A 4 -12.63 9.82 21.80
CA ALA A 4 -12.82 9.83 23.26
C ALA A 4 -11.58 10.23 24.06
N VAL A 5 -10.49 10.65 23.39
CA VAL A 5 -9.25 11.05 24.06
C VAL A 5 -9.42 12.40 24.77
N TRP A 6 -8.79 12.55 25.95
CA TRP A 6 -8.89 13.75 26.79
C TRP A 6 -7.55 14.45 27.05
N ASN A 7 -6.41 13.79 26.77
CA ASN A 7 -5.09 14.36 26.87
C ASN A 7 -4.13 13.73 25.87
N TYR A 8 -2.90 14.28 25.79
CA TYR A 8 -1.85 13.83 24.88
C TYR A 8 -1.44 12.36 25.10
N THR A 9 -1.31 11.94 26.35
CA THR A 9 -0.93 10.55 26.68
C THR A 9 -2.00 9.56 26.24
N SER A 10 -3.30 9.87 26.48
CA SER A 10 -4.40 9.02 26.01
C SER A 10 -4.45 8.95 24.48
N LEU A 11 -4.13 10.04 23.78
CA LEU A 11 -4.02 10.04 22.32
C LEU A 11 -2.92 9.11 21.84
N LEU A 12 -1.72 9.18 22.44
CA LEU A 12 -0.58 8.32 22.07
C LEU A 12 -0.92 6.83 22.28
N LEU A 13 -1.49 6.49 23.44
CA LEU A 13 -1.88 5.10 23.72
C LEU A 13 -2.93 4.59 22.73
N VAL A 14 -3.96 5.38 22.46
CA VAL A 14 -5.00 4.99 21.48
C VAL A 14 -4.42 4.83 20.08
N ARG A 15 -3.50 5.72 19.66
CA ARG A 15 -2.83 5.61 18.37
C ARG A 15 -1.92 4.40 18.28
N PHE A 16 -1.23 4.06 19.35
CA PHE A 16 -0.41 2.84 19.41
C PHE A 16 -1.27 1.57 19.22
N PHE A 17 -2.37 1.42 19.98
CA PHE A 17 -3.25 0.28 19.83
C PHE A 17 -4.00 0.26 18.51
N PHE A 18 -4.35 1.43 17.95
CA PHE A 18 -4.91 1.54 16.62
C PHE A 18 -3.93 0.99 15.56
N GLY A 19 -2.68 1.45 15.59
CA GLY A 19 -1.65 0.96 14.68
C GLY A 19 -1.38 -0.54 14.82
N ALA A 20 -1.37 -1.07 16.05
CA ALA A 20 -1.25 -2.51 16.29
C ALA A 20 -2.43 -3.30 15.69
N GLY A 21 -3.66 -2.78 15.79
CA GLY A 21 -4.84 -3.38 15.15
C GLY A 21 -4.82 -3.32 13.63
N GLU A 22 -4.29 -2.24 13.07
CA GLU A 22 -4.20 -2.03 11.62
C GLU A 22 -3.08 -2.86 10.96
N ALA A 23 -2.03 -3.19 11.71
CA ALA A 23 -0.82 -3.84 11.19
C ALA A 23 -1.10 -5.17 10.44
N GLY A 24 -2.17 -5.87 10.80
CA GLY A 24 -2.57 -7.13 10.16
C GLY A 24 -3.32 -7.00 8.82
N ALA A 25 -3.79 -5.82 8.45
CA ALA A 25 -4.69 -5.65 7.29
C ALA A 25 -4.03 -6.08 5.97
N PHE A 26 -2.90 -5.52 5.59
CA PHE A 26 -2.20 -5.87 4.36
C PHE A 26 -1.58 -7.28 4.37
N PRO A 27 -0.93 -7.74 5.46
CA PRO A 27 -0.50 -9.13 5.57
C PRO A 27 -1.65 -10.13 5.47
N GLY A 28 -2.81 -9.83 6.07
CA GLY A 28 -4.03 -10.62 5.95
C GLY A 28 -4.53 -10.68 4.50
N MET A 29 -4.48 -9.56 3.77
CA MET A 29 -4.82 -9.51 2.35
C MET A 29 -3.88 -10.39 1.51
N SER A 30 -2.58 -10.41 1.80
CA SER A 30 -1.63 -11.30 1.12
C SER A 30 -1.99 -12.77 1.32
N ARG A 31 -2.46 -13.14 2.51
CA ARG A 31 -2.95 -14.49 2.79
C ARG A 31 -4.21 -14.81 1.99
N ALA A 32 -5.16 -13.87 1.91
CA ALA A 32 -6.37 -14.01 1.11
C ALA A 32 -6.04 -14.17 -0.39
N ILE A 33 -5.14 -13.35 -0.93
CA ILE A 33 -4.67 -13.45 -2.32
C ILE A 33 -4.04 -14.82 -2.59
N PHE A 34 -3.24 -15.35 -1.67
CA PHE A 34 -2.66 -16.69 -1.83
C PHE A 34 -3.74 -17.77 -1.96
N SER A 35 -4.79 -17.71 -1.13
CA SER A 35 -5.84 -18.74 -1.09
C SER A 35 -6.83 -18.64 -2.24
N TRP A 36 -7.18 -17.42 -2.66
CA TRP A 36 -8.28 -17.16 -3.58
C TRP A 36 -7.86 -16.90 -5.02
N ILE A 37 -6.66 -16.34 -5.24
CA ILE A 37 -6.31 -15.78 -6.55
C ILE A 37 -5.36 -16.71 -7.32
N PRO A 38 -5.71 -17.09 -8.56
CA PRO A 38 -4.83 -17.80 -9.46
C PRO A 38 -3.50 -17.09 -9.68
N LEU A 39 -2.42 -17.86 -9.87
CA LEU A 39 -1.05 -17.34 -10.05
C LEU A 39 -0.91 -16.28 -11.16
N LYS A 40 -1.72 -16.42 -12.24
CA LYS A 40 -1.66 -15.56 -13.44
C LYS A 40 -2.41 -14.22 -13.29
N GLU A 41 -3.08 -14.00 -12.16
CA GLU A 41 -3.97 -12.86 -11.93
C GLU A 41 -3.59 -12.08 -10.66
N ARG A 42 -2.58 -12.54 -9.94
CA ARG A 42 -2.16 -11.95 -8.65
C ARG A 42 -1.67 -10.51 -8.78
N GLY A 43 -0.98 -10.20 -9.88
CA GLY A 43 -0.46 -8.86 -10.11
C GLY A 43 -1.56 -7.83 -10.22
N LEU A 44 -2.53 -8.08 -11.11
CA LEU A 44 -3.65 -7.17 -11.34
C LEU A 44 -4.52 -7.01 -10.10
N ILE A 45 -4.87 -8.12 -9.43
CA ILE A 45 -5.68 -8.08 -8.20
C ILE A 45 -4.95 -7.32 -7.09
N THR A 46 -3.64 -7.52 -6.94
CA THR A 46 -2.84 -6.76 -5.98
C THR A 46 -2.83 -5.27 -6.34
N GLY A 47 -2.69 -4.93 -7.62
CA GLY A 47 -2.76 -3.54 -8.10
C GLY A 47 -4.12 -2.89 -7.82
N ILE A 48 -5.22 -3.56 -8.12
CA ILE A 48 -6.58 -3.08 -7.83
C ILE A 48 -6.76 -2.87 -6.32
N ASN A 49 -6.33 -3.83 -5.50
CA ASN A 49 -6.43 -3.72 -4.05
C ASN A 49 -5.69 -2.49 -3.50
N PHE A 50 -4.47 -2.24 -3.94
CA PHE A 50 -3.70 -1.06 -3.51
C PHE A 50 -4.25 0.25 -4.06
N SER A 51 -4.81 0.26 -5.28
CA SER A 51 -5.45 1.45 -5.83
C SER A 51 -6.64 1.91 -4.99
N GLY A 52 -7.32 0.98 -4.33
CA GLY A 52 -8.38 1.29 -3.36
C GLY A 52 -7.92 2.22 -2.23
N SER A 53 -6.67 2.08 -1.77
CA SER A 53 -6.12 2.98 -0.74
C SER A 53 -5.92 4.41 -1.25
N ARG A 54 -5.52 4.59 -2.51
CA ARG A 54 -5.33 5.91 -3.14
C ARG A 54 -6.66 6.58 -3.43
N LEU A 55 -7.56 5.85 -4.07
CA LEU A 55 -8.91 6.34 -4.36
C LEU A 55 -9.69 6.59 -3.06
N GLY A 56 -9.55 5.68 -2.09
CA GLY A 56 -10.14 5.85 -0.77
C GLY A 56 -9.66 7.14 -0.09
N ALA A 57 -8.37 7.44 -0.12
CA ALA A 57 -7.84 8.70 0.40
C ALA A 57 -8.39 9.92 -0.35
N ALA A 58 -8.45 9.86 -1.67
CA ALA A 58 -8.98 10.96 -2.49
C ALA A 58 -10.45 11.29 -2.16
N PHE A 59 -11.28 10.28 -1.94
CA PHE A 59 -12.69 10.47 -1.57
C PHE A 59 -12.87 10.77 -0.07
N ALA A 60 -12.05 10.16 0.79
CA ALA A 60 -12.18 10.34 2.24
C ALA A 60 -11.80 11.76 2.68
N LEU A 61 -10.84 12.42 2.06
CA LEU A 61 -10.39 13.75 2.47
C LEU A 61 -11.54 14.79 2.44
N PRO A 62 -12.26 15.00 1.33
CA PRO A 62 -13.38 15.94 1.32
C PRO A 62 -14.55 15.48 2.21
N PHE A 63 -14.81 14.17 2.27
CA PHE A 63 -15.86 13.63 3.12
C PHE A 63 -15.57 13.85 4.61
N VAL A 64 -14.34 13.61 5.04
CA VAL A 64 -13.90 13.83 6.43
C VAL A 64 -13.91 15.33 6.76
N ALA A 65 -13.47 16.19 5.84
CA ALA A 65 -13.52 17.63 6.03
C ALA A 65 -14.96 18.13 6.26
N TRP A 66 -15.91 17.64 5.45
CA TRP A 66 -17.33 17.93 5.61
C TRP A 66 -17.87 17.42 6.94
N LEU A 67 -17.52 16.20 7.36
CA LEU A 67 -17.94 15.65 8.65
C LEU A 67 -17.38 16.47 9.83
N ILE A 68 -16.14 16.94 9.74
CA ILE A 68 -15.51 17.75 10.79
C ILE A 68 -16.22 19.09 10.92
N ASP A 69 -16.55 19.72 9.80
CA ASP A 69 -17.27 20.99 9.77
C ASP A 69 -18.70 20.84 10.35
N ALA A 70 -19.42 19.79 9.95
CA ALA A 70 -20.79 19.56 10.35
C ALA A 70 -20.94 19.05 11.80
N TYR A 71 -20.07 18.19 12.27
CA TYR A 71 -20.22 17.43 13.54
C TYR A 71 -19.03 17.54 14.50
N GLY A 72 -17.96 18.19 14.08
CA GLY A 72 -16.70 18.27 14.82
C GLY A 72 -15.89 16.97 14.76
N TRP A 73 -14.59 17.07 15.09
CA TRP A 73 -13.64 15.99 14.90
C TRP A 73 -13.93 14.73 15.74
N ARG A 74 -14.46 14.90 16.97
CA ARG A 74 -14.78 13.75 17.84
C ARG A 74 -15.88 12.86 17.27
N MET A 75 -16.96 13.47 16.80
CA MET A 75 -18.09 12.76 16.19
C MET A 75 -17.68 12.13 14.85
N THR A 76 -16.84 12.81 14.08
CA THR A 76 -16.25 12.25 12.84
C THR A 76 -15.54 10.94 13.11
N PHE A 77 -14.70 10.86 14.15
CA PHE A 77 -14.05 9.58 14.52
C PHE A 77 -15.05 8.52 14.97
N ALA A 78 -16.13 8.89 15.62
CA ALA A 78 -17.19 7.94 16.01
C ALA A 78 -17.91 7.39 14.77
N ILE A 79 -18.30 8.24 13.82
CA ILE A 79 -18.96 7.84 12.57
C ILE A 79 -18.05 6.90 11.76
N LEU A 80 -16.78 7.27 11.55
CA LEU A 80 -15.82 6.43 10.84
C LEU A 80 -15.59 5.10 11.57
N GLY A 81 -15.59 5.11 12.89
CA GLY A 81 -15.50 3.90 13.71
C GLY A 81 -16.69 2.96 13.52
N VAL A 82 -17.91 3.50 13.41
CA VAL A 82 -19.12 2.70 13.11
C VAL A 82 -19.05 2.11 11.71
N ILE A 83 -18.64 2.89 10.71
CA ILE A 83 -18.44 2.40 9.32
C ILE A 83 -17.42 1.26 9.31
N GLY A 84 -16.30 1.42 10.04
CA GLY A 84 -15.30 0.36 10.16
C GLY A 84 -15.81 -0.89 10.87
N ALA A 85 -16.64 -0.73 11.90
CA ALA A 85 -17.28 -1.85 12.62
C ALA A 85 -18.25 -2.61 11.71
N VAL A 86 -19.08 -1.91 10.94
CA VAL A 86 -19.99 -2.52 9.94
C VAL A 86 -19.20 -3.31 8.91
N TRP A 87 -18.10 -2.74 8.40
CA TRP A 87 -17.22 -3.44 7.49
C TRP A 87 -16.60 -4.70 8.13
N ALA A 88 -16.13 -4.62 9.37
CA ALA A 88 -15.54 -5.76 10.07
C ALA A 88 -16.56 -6.90 10.24
N VAL A 89 -17.81 -6.59 10.58
CA VAL A 89 -18.90 -7.58 10.67
C VAL A 89 -19.20 -8.17 9.29
N ALA A 90 -19.31 -7.36 8.25
CA ALA A 90 -19.53 -7.83 6.89
C ALA A 90 -18.41 -8.78 6.43
N TRP A 91 -17.17 -8.39 6.69
CA TRP A 91 -16.01 -9.25 6.39
C TRP A 91 -16.08 -10.58 7.13
N TRP A 92 -16.35 -10.56 8.44
CA TRP A 92 -16.47 -11.76 9.26
C TRP A 92 -17.54 -12.73 8.77
N VAL A 93 -18.69 -12.19 8.35
CA VAL A 93 -19.82 -13.01 7.86
C VAL A 93 -19.57 -13.55 6.46
N LEU A 94 -19.02 -12.73 5.57
CA LEU A 94 -18.92 -13.05 4.14
C LEU A 94 -17.62 -13.77 3.77
N PHE A 95 -16.50 -13.40 4.37
CA PHE A 95 -15.19 -13.95 3.98
C PHE A 95 -14.96 -15.33 4.58
N ARG A 96 -14.32 -16.22 3.80
CA ARG A 96 -13.81 -17.52 4.24
C ARG A 96 -12.36 -17.65 3.82
N ASP A 97 -11.53 -18.25 4.67
CA ASP A 97 -10.09 -18.44 4.40
C ASP A 97 -9.84 -19.43 3.24
N ASP A 98 -10.63 -20.49 3.15
CA ASP A 98 -10.61 -21.42 2.02
C ASP A 98 -11.81 -21.17 1.09
N PRO A 99 -11.58 -20.90 -0.20
CA PRO A 99 -12.64 -20.79 -1.20
C PRO A 99 -13.57 -22.01 -1.26
N MET A 100 -13.06 -23.19 -0.93
CA MET A 100 -13.83 -24.43 -0.95
C MET A 100 -14.98 -24.47 0.06
N GLU A 101 -14.83 -23.74 1.16
CA GLU A 101 -15.83 -23.62 2.23
C GLU A 101 -16.88 -22.54 1.94
N HIS A 102 -16.69 -21.73 0.90
CA HIS A 102 -17.55 -20.61 0.60
C HIS A 102 -18.82 -21.08 -0.14
N SER A 103 -19.98 -20.81 0.44
CA SER A 103 -21.27 -21.31 -0.07
C SER A 103 -21.81 -20.57 -1.28
N ALA A 104 -21.38 -19.32 -1.53
CA ALA A 104 -21.92 -18.47 -2.59
C ALA A 104 -21.18 -18.59 -3.93
N ILE A 105 -20.04 -19.30 -4.00
CA ILE A 105 -19.32 -19.51 -5.27
C ILE A 105 -19.73 -20.81 -5.92
N SER A 106 -19.77 -20.82 -7.26
CA SER A 106 -20.15 -21.99 -8.04
C SER A 106 -19.10 -23.11 -7.98
N GLU A 107 -19.51 -24.35 -8.17
CA GLU A 107 -18.58 -25.49 -8.22
C GLU A 107 -17.56 -25.34 -9.36
N ALA A 108 -17.95 -24.75 -10.49
CA ALA A 108 -17.05 -24.45 -11.60
C ALA A 108 -15.94 -23.45 -11.19
N GLU A 109 -16.30 -22.44 -10.41
CA GLU A 109 -15.35 -21.44 -9.89
C GLU A 109 -14.42 -22.06 -8.84
N LYS A 110 -14.94 -22.90 -7.95
CA LYS A 110 -14.13 -23.66 -7.00
C LYS A 110 -13.08 -24.52 -7.72
N GLU A 111 -13.49 -25.25 -8.74
CA GLU A 111 -12.57 -26.09 -9.52
C GLU A 111 -11.55 -25.26 -10.29
N TYR A 112 -11.95 -24.11 -10.85
CA TYR A 112 -11.03 -23.17 -11.48
C TYR A 112 -9.96 -22.66 -10.50
N ILE A 113 -10.36 -22.18 -9.31
CA ILE A 113 -9.45 -21.70 -8.28
C ILE A 113 -8.53 -22.83 -7.83
N LYS A 114 -9.06 -24.02 -7.53
CA LYS A 114 -8.29 -25.20 -7.09
C LYS A 114 -7.21 -25.59 -8.08
N THR A 115 -7.52 -25.56 -9.37
CA THR A 115 -6.62 -25.99 -10.44
C THR A 115 -5.53 -24.94 -10.72
N HIS A 116 -5.84 -23.62 -10.61
CA HIS A 116 -4.97 -22.55 -11.03
C HIS A 116 -4.29 -21.79 -9.86
N ARG A 117 -4.72 -22.02 -8.62
CA ARG A 117 -4.02 -21.46 -7.44
C ARG A 117 -2.70 -22.18 -7.19
N GLN A 118 -1.78 -21.52 -6.54
CA GLN A 118 -0.56 -22.17 -6.05
C GLN A 118 -0.93 -23.18 -4.98
N GLN A 119 -0.62 -24.45 -5.24
CA GLN A 119 -0.87 -25.48 -4.25
C GLN A 119 0.05 -25.30 -3.04
N SER A 120 -0.54 -25.35 -1.85
CA SER A 120 0.22 -25.58 -0.64
C SER A 120 0.77 -27.01 -0.75
N THR A 121 2.03 -27.24 -0.43
CA THR A 121 2.56 -28.60 -0.24
C THR A 121 1.77 -29.18 0.93
N ALA A 122 0.74 -29.98 0.55
CA ALA A 122 -0.21 -30.53 1.46
C ALA A 122 0.49 -31.50 2.37
N ASP A 123 0.80 -31.40 3.52
CA ASP A 123 1.06 -32.32 4.61
C ASP A 123 1.83 -31.73 5.80
N THR A 124 2.22 -30.47 5.71
CA THR A 124 2.71 -29.79 6.91
C THR A 124 1.55 -29.04 7.57
N LYS A 125 0.97 -29.60 8.63
CA LYS A 125 0.31 -28.82 9.67
C LYS A 125 1.10 -27.54 9.81
N SER A 126 0.40 -26.39 9.78
CA SER A 126 0.92 -25.02 9.85
C SER A 126 2.09 -24.88 10.85
N ASP A 127 3.28 -25.33 10.46
CA ASP A 127 4.49 -25.03 11.21
C ASP A 127 4.76 -23.54 11.00
N LYS A 128 4.84 -22.84 12.13
CA LYS A 128 5.19 -21.40 12.11
C LYS A 128 6.51 -21.24 11.40
N LEU A 129 6.57 -20.36 10.39
CA LEU A 129 7.82 -20.04 9.71
C LEU A 129 8.83 -19.53 10.76
N PRO A 130 9.98 -20.21 10.96
CA PRO A 130 10.97 -19.72 11.92
C PRO A 130 11.48 -18.36 11.50
N LEU A 131 11.40 -17.34 12.36
CA LEU A 131 11.90 -15.99 12.07
C LEU A 131 13.37 -16.03 11.62
N ARG A 132 14.17 -16.92 12.18
CA ARG A 132 15.57 -17.12 11.76
C ARG A 132 15.68 -17.44 10.26
N GLN A 133 14.82 -18.31 9.74
CA GLN A 133 14.82 -18.69 8.32
C GLN A 133 14.40 -17.51 7.44
N LEU A 134 13.41 -16.73 7.89
CA LEU A 134 12.96 -15.53 7.20
C LEU A 134 14.09 -14.51 7.06
N PHE A 135 14.76 -14.19 8.16
CA PHE A 135 15.83 -13.18 8.18
C PHE A 135 17.20 -13.67 7.72
N SER A 136 17.38 -14.97 7.45
CA SER A 136 18.58 -15.50 6.80
C SER A 136 18.53 -15.39 5.27
N SER A 137 17.37 -15.08 4.69
CA SER A 137 17.19 -14.96 3.24
C SER A 137 17.65 -13.60 2.71
N SER A 138 18.63 -13.58 1.81
CA SER A 138 19.06 -12.36 1.10
C SER A 138 17.92 -11.72 0.31
N ASN A 139 17.07 -12.52 -0.31
CA ASN A 139 15.90 -12.02 -1.06
C ASN A 139 14.93 -11.27 -0.14
N MET A 140 14.77 -11.74 1.10
CA MET A 140 13.93 -11.06 2.07
C MET A 140 14.48 -9.69 2.43
N TRP A 141 15.79 -9.58 2.71
CA TRP A 141 16.44 -8.30 2.99
C TRP A 141 16.35 -7.33 1.82
N MET A 142 16.59 -7.80 0.59
CA MET A 142 16.45 -6.96 -0.62
C MET A 142 15.02 -6.43 -0.78
N THR A 143 14.01 -7.28 -0.54
CA THR A 143 12.61 -6.88 -0.61
C THR A 143 12.26 -5.89 0.50
N MET A 144 12.79 -6.08 1.70
CA MET A 144 12.62 -5.14 2.82
C MET A 144 13.23 -3.78 2.53
N VAL A 145 14.47 -3.74 2.00
CA VAL A 145 15.15 -2.48 1.60
C VAL A 145 14.40 -1.78 0.48
N GLN A 146 13.99 -2.54 -0.54
CA GLN A 146 13.21 -2.01 -1.64
C GLN A 146 11.92 -1.35 -1.13
N TYR A 147 11.18 -2.03 -0.25
CA TYR A 147 9.91 -1.53 0.27
C TYR A 147 10.11 -0.37 1.25
N PHE A 148 11.21 -0.37 2.00
CA PHE A 148 11.63 0.78 2.81
C PHE A 148 11.80 2.03 1.94
N CYS A 149 12.57 1.94 0.84
CA CYS A 149 12.79 3.06 -0.08
C CYS A 149 11.49 3.54 -0.73
N SER A 150 10.63 2.61 -1.16
CA SER A 150 9.34 2.94 -1.76
C SER A 150 8.45 3.71 -0.78
N ASN A 151 8.31 3.23 0.45
CA ASN A 151 7.51 3.92 1.48
C ASN A 151 8.13 5.23 1.93
N PHE A 152 9.46 5.31 2.04
CA PHE A 152 10.15 6.56 2.33
C PHE A 152 9.75 7.65 1.33
N THR A 153 9.82 7.33 0.04
CA THR A 153 9.45 8.26 -1.05
C THR A 153 7.96 8.63 -1.00
N PHE A 154 7.08 7.64 -0.81
CA PHE A 154 5.65 7.89 -0.77
C PHE A 154 5.24 8.76 0.41
N PHE A 155 5.69 8.45 1.62
CA PHE A 155 5.32 9.21 2.81
C PHE A 155 5.98 10.59 2.85
N PHE A 156 7.11 10.77 2.17
CA PHE A 156 7.64 12.10 1.89
C PHE A 156 6.61 12.92 1.10
N ALA A 157 6.12 12.39 -0.02
CA ALA A 157 5.12 13.09 -0.82
C ALA A 157 3.81 13.33 -0.04
N LEU A 158 3.32 12.34 0.69
CA LEU A 158 2.09 12.46 1.46
C LEU A 158 2.16 13.56 2.54
N THR A 159 3.31 13.70 3.19
CA THR A 159 3.46 14.62 4.33
C THR A 159 3.91 16.00 3.91
N TRP A 160 4.80 16.09 2.92
CA TRP A 160 5.56 17.32 2.64
C TRP A 160 5.26 17.96 1.28
N LEU A 161 4.59 17.25 0.37
CA LEU A 161 4.32 17.77 -0.97
C LEU A 161 3.48 19.04 -0.94
N PHE A 162 2.38 19.07 -0.18
CA PHE A 162 1.52 20.24 -0.06
C PHE A 162 2.27 21.45 0.54
N PRO A 163 2.95 21.34 1.71
CA PRO A 163 3.76 22.43 2.24
C PRO A 163 4.85 22.90 1.28
N TYR A 164 5.51 21.99 0.57
CA TYR A 164 6.54 22.32 -0.41
C TYR A 164 6.00 23.14 -1.56
N LEU A 165 4.89 22.72 -2.18
CA LEU A 165 4.27 23.46 -3.30
C LEU A 165 3.79 24.85 -2.86
N ASN A 166 3.15 24.93 -1.69
CA ASN A 166 2.68 26.19 -1.14
C ASN A 166 3.84 27.15 -0.87
N SER A 167 4.92 26.69 -0.23
CA SER A 167 6.04 27.56 0.15
C SER A 167 6.91 27.95 -1.04
N LYS A 168 7.24 27.01 -1.93
CA LYS A 168 8.15 27.26 -3.07
C LYS A 168 7.50 28.12 -4.17
N TYR A 169 6.24 27.83 -4.49
CA TYR A 169 5.55 28.48 -5.61
C TYR A 169 4.55 29.56 -5.18
N GLN A 170 4.45 29.83 -3.86
CA GLN A 170 3.56 30.87 -3.30
C GLN A 170 2.10 30.69 -3.74
N LEU A 171 1.64 29.43 -3.87
CA LEU A 171 0.30 29.08 -4.27
C LEU A 171 -0.69 29.35 -3.13
N ASP A 172 -1.94 29.66 -3.46
CA ASP A 172 -2.98 29.64 -2.45
C ASP A 172 -3.31 28.20 -1.98
N ALA A 173 -4.03 28.07 -0.86
CA ALA A 173 -4.30 26.76 -0.27
C ALA A 173 -5.15 25.86 -1.17
N MET A 174 -6.06 26.45 -1.97
CA MET A 174 -6.92 25.68 -2.87
C MET A 174 -6.12 25.18 -4.08
N GLU A 175 -5.33 26.03 -4.70
CA GLU A 175 -4.49 25.68 -5.84
C GLU A 175 -3.43 24.65 -5.45
N ALA A 176 -2.74 24.84 -4.31
CA ALA A 176 -1.78 23.89 -3.76
C ALA A 176 -2.44 22.53 -3.46
N GLY A 177 -3.69 22.52 -2.97
CA GLY A 177 -4.47 21.31 -2.74
C GLY A 177 -4.77 20.54 -4.01
N PHE A 178 -5.22 21.23 -5.08
CA PHE A 178 -5.44 20.60 -6.38
C PHE A 178 -4.15 20.00 -6.96
N TYR A 179 -3.06 20.74 -6.94
CA TYR A 179 -1.78 20.26 -7.43
C TYR A 179 -1.25 19.09 -6.61
N ALA A 180 -1.41 19.11 -5.29
CA ALA A 180 -0.98 18.02 -4.43
C ALA A 180 -1.82 16.73 -4.59
N SER A 181 -3.05 16.84 -5.11
CA SER A 181 -3.92 15.67 -5.33
C SER A 181 -3.55 14.87 -6.60
N ALA A 182 -3.02 15.54 -7.64
CA ALA A 182 -2.72 14.92 -8.92
C ALA A 182 -1.76 13.72 -8.81
N PRO A 183 -0.63 13.77 -8.07
CA PRO A 183 0.27 12.64 -7.91
C PRO A 183 -0.40 11.38 -7.35
N PHE A 184 -1.41 11.52 -6.48
CA PHE A 184 -2.11 10.35 -5.91
C PHE A 184 -3.02 9.67 -6.94
N ILE A 185 -3.64 10.43 -7.84
CA ILE A 185 -4.41 9.88 -8.97
C ILE A 185 -3.47 9.10 -9.90
N PHE A 186 -2.33 9.69 -10.24
CA PHE A 186 -1.30 9.00 -11.04
C PHE A 186 -0.73 7.77 -10.34
N GLY A 187 -0.62 7.77 -9.01
CA GLY A 187 -0.26 6.61 -8.22
C GLY A 187 -1.24 5.44 -8.38
N ALA A 188 -2.55 5.71 -8.36
CA ALA A 188 -3.56 4.68 -8.61
C ALA A 188 -3.41 4.07 -10.02
N VAL A 189 -3.15 4.90 -11.03
CA VAL A 189 -2.84 4.43 -12.39
C VAL A 189 -1.57 3.58 -12.40
N GLY A 190 -0.54 3.97 -11.65
CA GLY A 190 0.70 3.21 -11.49
C GLY A 190 0.46 1.80 -10.96
N TYR A 191 -0.43 1.63 -9.99
CA TYR A 191 -0.82 0.31 -9.49
C TYR A 191 -1.46 -0.58 -10.54
N TRP A 192 -2.39 -0.04 -11.35
CA TRP A 192 -3.06 -0.80 -12.39
C TRP A 192 -2.09 -1.19 -13.50
N LEU A 193 -1.27 -0.26 -13.96
CA LEU A 193 -0.24 -0.52 -14.97
C LEU A 193 0.76 -1.59 -14.50
N ALA A 194 1.24 -1.49 -13.27
CA ALA A 194 2.17 -2.46 -12.73
C ALA A 194 1.51 -3.83 -12.54
N GLY A 195 0.30 -3.88 -12.02
CA GLY A 195 -0.44 -5.13 -11.85
C GLY A 195 -0.66 -5.85 -13.19
N TRP A 196 -1.11 -5.11 -14.20
CA TRP A 196 -1.26 -5.63 -15.55
C TRP A 196 0.08 -6.10 -16.16
N LEU A 197 1.14 -5.32 -16.01
CA LEU A 197 2.47 -5.64 -16.55
C LEU A 197 3.06 -6.89 -15.88
N VAL A 198 2.90 -7.02 -14.56
CA VAL A 198 3.30 -8.20 -13.80
C VAL A 198 2.64 -9.46 -14.38
N ASP A 199 1.32 -9.44 -14.57
CA ASP A 199 0.58 -10.60 -15.07
C ASP A 199 0.88 -10.87 -16.55
N TYR A 200 1.04 -9.82 -17.35
CA TYR A 200 1.39 -9.94 -18.76
C TYR A 200 2.74 -10.64 -18.96
N ILE A 201 3.79 -10.19 -18.25
CA ILE A 201 5.12 -10.79 -18.33
C ILE A 201 5.11 -12.22 -17.74
N TYR A 202 4.34 -12.44 -16.67
CA TYR A 202 4.18 -13.76 -16.06
C TYR A 202 3.58 -14.77 -17.06
N LYS A 203 2.52 -14.38 -17.79
CA LYS A 203 1.87 -15.21 -18.81
C LYS A 203 2.80 -15.60 -19.96
N GLN A 204 3.87 -14.83 -20.19
CA GLN A 204 4.93 -15.16 -21.13
C GLN A 204 5.96 -16.19 -20.61
N GLY A 205 5.76 -16.74 -19.42
CA GLY A 205 6.66 -17.70 -18.78
C GLY A 205 7.89 -17.08 -18.12
N ARG A 206 7.96 -15.75 -17.99
CA ARG A 206 9.11 -15.01 -17.43
C ARG A 206 8.86 -14.60 -15.99
N TRP A 207 8.70 -15.57 -15.09
CA TRP A 207 8.34 -15.30 -13.70
C TRP A 207 9.25 -14.27 -13.00
N ASN A 208 10.57 -14.47 -13.02
CA ASN A 208 11.51 -13.55 -12.37
C ASN A 208 11.42 -12.14 -12.95
N ALA A 209 11.37 -12.02 -14.28
CA ALA A 209 11.27 -10.74 -14.96
C ALA A 209 9.94 -10.02 -14.62
N SER A 210 8.85 -10.73 -14.44
CA SER A 210 7.56 -10.11 -14.09
C SER A 210 7.61 -9.35 -12.77
N ARG A 211 8.43 -9.79 -11.82
CA ARG A 211 8.61 -9.13 -10.51
C ARG A 211 9.69 -8.05 -10.58
N SER A 212 10.88 -8.39 -11.08
CA SER A 212 12.02 -7.48 -11.08
C SER A 212 11.90 -6.36 -12.12
N LEU A 213 11.55 -6.67 -13.37
CA LEU A 213 11.50 -5.67 -14.44
C LEU A 213 10.42 -4.61 -14.18
N THR A 214 9.24 -5.01 -13.71
CA THR A 214 8.17 -4.06 -13.37
C THR A 214 8.62 -3.10 -12.27
N ALA A 215 9.27 -3.61 -11.22
CA ALA A 215 9.79 -2.77 -10.15
C ALA A 215 10.93 -1.85 -10.62
N MET A 216 11.83 -2.34 -11.49
CA MET A 216 12.93 -1.53 -12.07
C MET A 216 12.39 -0.39 -12.94
N ILE A 217 11.39 -0.65 -13.77
CA ILE A 217 10.70 0.39 -14.56
C ILE A 217 10.09 1.43 -13.61
N GLY A 218 9.41 0.98 -12.56
CA GLY A 218 8.81 1.86 -11.56
C GLY A 218 9.84 2.77 -10.90
N PHE A 219 10.94 2.23 -10.40
CA PHE A 219 12.01 3.05 -9.79
C PHE A 219 12.70 3.96 -10.80
N GLY A 220 12.87 3.52 -12.05
CA GLY A 220 13.41 4.37 -13.11
C GLY A 220 12.53 5.59 -13.37
N LEU A 221 11.20 5.40 -13.49
CA LEU A 221 10.25 6.49 -13.63
C LEU A 221 10.22 7.39 -12.39
N ALA A 222 10.30 6.80 -11.19
CA ALA A 222 10.36 7.58 -9.96
C ALA A 222 11.60 8.47 -9.90
N ALA A 223 12.77 7.94 -10.27
CA ALA A 223 14.02 8.70 -10.30
C ALA A 223 13.96 9.85 -11.33
N ILE A 224 13.49 9.57 -12.55
CA ILE A 224 13.30 10.59 -13.59
C ILE A 224 12.34 11.68 -13.11
N GLY A 225 11.22 11.28 -12.50
CA GLY A 225 10.24 12.22 -11.95
C GLY A 225 10.82 13.10 -10.84
N LEU A 226 11.52 12.51 -9.87
CA LEU A 226 12.15 13.29 -8.79
C LEU A 226 13.22 14.24 -9.31
N ILE A 227 14.13 13.77 -10.15
CA ILE A 227 15.18 14.61 -10.72
C ILE A 227 14.58 15.72 -11.57
N GLY A 228 13.61 15.40 -12.45
CA GLY A 228 12.95 16.40 -13.30
C GLY A 228 12.23 17.47 -12.49
N SER A 229 11.62 17.12 -11.37
CA SER A 229 10.89 18.08 -10.53
C SER A 229 11.78 19.17 -9.92
N VAL A 230 13.07 18.88 -9.71
CA VAL A 230 14.03 19.83 -9.15
C VAL A 230 14.32 20.99 -10.11
N TYR A 231 14.32 20.71 -11.41
CA TYR A 231 14.64 21.69 -12.48
C TYR A 231 13.41 22.47 -12.94
N MET A 232 12.25 22.29 -12.33
CA MET A 232 11.03 23.01 -12.73
C MET A 232 10.87 24.31 -11.98
N ASP A 233 10.75 25.40 -12.75
CA ASP A 233 10.48 26.74 -12.23
C ASP A 233 8.98 26.98 -12.02
N THR A 234 8.11 26.21 -12.68
CA THR A 234 6.67 26.33 -12.59
C THR A 234 6.05 25.25 -11.72
N ALA A 235 5.02 25.61 -10.96
CA ALA A 235 4.27 24.65 -10.13
C ALA A 235 3.70 23.50 -10.97
N LEU A 236 3.11 23.78 -12.13
CA LEU A 236 2.56 22.77 -13.03
C LEU A 236 3.64 21.79 -13.51
N GLY A 237 4.80 22.30 -13.92
CA GLY A 237 5.92 21.45 -14.33
C GLY A 237 6.39 20.53 -13.20
N ALA A 238 6.56 21.07 -11.99
CA ALA A 238 6.92 20.29 -10.82
C ALA A 238 5.88 19.20 -10.51
N VAL A 239 4.58 19.52 -10.56
CA VAL A 239 3.50 18.57 -10.30
C VAL A 239 3.46 17.45 -11.33
N ILE A 240 3.71 17.73 -12.62
CA ILE A 240 3.79 16.69 -13.66
C ILE A 240 4.91 15.72 -13.35
N PHE A 241 6.11 16.19 -13.04
CA PHE A 241 7.24 15.34 -12.71
C PHE A 241 7.06 14.60 -11.38
N LEU A 242 6.48 15.24 -10.36
CA LEU A 242 6.15 14.58 -9.09
C LEU A 242 5.05 13.52 -9.27
N SER A 243 4.09 13.76 -10.17
CA SER A 243 3.09 12.76 -10.53
C SER A 243 3.73 11.55 -11.21
N LEU A 244 4.71 11.75 -12.08
CA LEU A 244 5.50 10.68 -12.68
C LEU A 244 6.30 9.93 -11.61
N ALA A 245 6.86 10.64 -10.64
CA ALA A 245 7.61 10.05 -9.53
C ALA A 245 6.73 9.14 -8.67
N ILE A 246 5.54 9.59 -8.29
CA ILE A 246 4.60 8.78 -7.50
C ILE A 246 4.04 7.61 -8.31
N LEU A 247 3.69 7.82 -9.58
CA LEU A 247 3.30 6.74 -10.48
C LEU A 247 4.37 5.64 -10.49
N GLY A 248 5.63 6.01 -10.69
CA GLY A 248 6.75 5.07 -10.69
C GLY A 248 6.95 4.37 -9.35
N ALA A 249 6.91 5.11 -8.25
CA ALA A 249 7.05 4.54 -6.90
C ALA A 249 5.91 3.54 -6.61
N ASP A 250 4.68 3.87 -6.96
CA ASP A 250 3.51 3.02 -6.75
C ASP A 250 3.53 1.78 -7.68
N MET A 251 4.12 1.87 -8.87
CA MET A 251 4.37 0.70 -9.73
C MET A 251 5.24 -0.37 -9.07
N THR A 252 6.00 -0.07 -8.04
CA THR A 252 6.86 -1.04 -7.34
C THR A 252 6.08 -1.94 -6.35
N LEU A 253 4.87 -1.54 -5.92
CA LEU A 253 4.13 -2.25 -4.89
C LEU A 253 3.52 -3.57 -5.38
N PRO A 254 2.76 -3.64 -6.48
CA PRO A 254 2.18 -4.90 -6.95
C PRO A 254 3.22 -6.02 -7.13
N PRO A 255 4.39 -5.81 -7.78
CA PRO A 255 5.38 -6.86 -7.90
C PRO A 255 5.99 -7.27 -6.54
N SER A 256 6.21 -6.34 -5.61
CA SER A 256 6.79 -6.62 -4.29
C SER A 256 5.85 -7.46 -3.42
N TRP A 257 4.58 -7.08 -3.36
CA TRP A 257 3.58 -7.82 -2.60
C TRP A 257 3.27 -9.18 -3.22
N THR A 258 3.17 -9.24 -4.55
CA THR A 258 2.97 -10.52 -5.26
C THR A 258 4.17 -11.46 -5.03
N LEU A 259 5.40 -10.92 -5.03
CA LEU A 259 6.59 -11.71 -4.68
C LEU A 259 6.48 -12.31 -3.27
N CYS A 260 6.06 -11.51 -2.28
CA CYS A 260 5.86 -12.02 -0.92
C CYS A 260 4.81 -13.15 -0.86
N VAL A 261 3.74 -13.05 -1.64
CA VAL A 261 2.73 -14.10 -1.75
C VAL A 261 3.30 -15.36 -2.38
N ASP A 262 4.07 -15.21 -3.47
CA ASP A 262 4.63 -16.34 -4.21
C ASP A 262 5.67 -17.13 -3.40
N ILE A 263 6.60 -16.43 -2.73
CA ILE A 263 7.65 -17.07 -1.92
C ILE A 263 7.15 -17.52 -0.55
N GLY A 264 6.23 -16.74 0.04
CA GLY A 264 5.66 -17.02 1.36
C GLY A 264 4.68 -18.18 1.36
N LYS A 265 3.98 -18.41 0.25
CA LYS A 265 2.93 -19.46 0.14
C LYS A 265 1.94 -19.36 1.32
N GLN A 266 1.79 -20.44 2.07
CA GLN A 266 0.98 -20.48 3.29
C GLN A 266 1.39 -19.47 4.38
N HIS A 267 2.64 -19.00 4.34
CA HIS A 267 3.20 -17.98 5.23
C HIS A 267 3.24 -16.59 4.59
N ALA A 268 2.48 -16.36 3.51
CA ALA A 268 2.44 -15.07 2.78
C ALA A 268 2.22 -13.87 3.71
N GLY A 269 1.34 -14.02 4.72
CA GLY A 269 1.12 -12.99 5.73
C GLY A 269 2.35 -12.65 6.57
N THR A 270 3.15 -13.66 6.97
CA THR A 270 4.38 -13.43 7.75
C THR A 270 5.45 -12.75 6.91
N VAL A 271 5.65 -13.22 5.67
CA VAL A 271 6.64 -12.67 4.74
C VAL A 271 6.30 -11.23 4.38
N SER A 272 5.06 -10.98 3.97
CA SER A 272 4.61 -9.62 3.65
C SER A 272 4.56 -8.70 4.87
N GLY A 273 4.27 -9.24 6.06
CA GLY A 273 4.32 -8.50 7.32
C GLY A 273 5.71 -7.99 7.66
N ALA A 274 6.76 -8.81 7.46
CA ALA A 274 8.14 -8.40 7.66
C ALA A 274 8.57 -7.33 6.65
N MET A 275 8.20 -7.47 5.37
CA MET A 275 8.42 -6.43 4.37
C MET A 275 7.70 -5.13 4.75
N ASN A 276 6.43 -5.20 5.14
CA ASN A 276 5.62 -4.04 5.54
C ASN A 276 6.19 -3.34 6.77
N MET A 277 6.73 -4.08 7.74
CA MET A 277 7.43 -3.52 8.89
C MET A 277 8.60 -2.63 8.45
N ALA A 278 9.44 -3.10 7.53
CA ALA A 278 10.55 -2.30 7.00
C ALA A 278 10.05 -1.03 6.29
N GLY A 279 8.99 -1.13 5.50
CA GLY A 279 8.35 0.03 4.86
C GLY A 279 7.85 1.06 5.87
N ASN A 280 7.19 0.63 6.93
CA ASN A 280 6.71 1.55 7.97
C ASN A 280 7.84 2.21 8.77
N ILE A 281 8.99 1.54 8.93
CA ILE A 281 10.20 2.18 9.47
C ILE A 281 10.67 3.29 8.51
N GLY A 282 10.65 3.05 7.20
CA GLY A 282 10.94 4.09 6.19
C GLY A 282 10.01 5.29 6.28
N SER A 283 8.71 5.07 6.41
CA SER A 283 7.71 6.14 6.59
C SER A 283 7.95 6.95 7.87
N PHE A 284 8.27 6.28 8.96
CA PHE A 284 8.59 6.95 10.23
C PHE A 284 9.84 7.83 10.11
N ILE A 285 10.89 7.31 9.49
CA ILE A 285 12.14 8.06 9.32
C ILE A 285 11.93 9.27 8.41
N THR A 286 11.22 9.15 7.29
CA THR A 286 10.98 10.29 6.39
C THR A 286 10.16 11.39 7.05
N ALA A 287 9.16 11.02 7.86
CA ALA A 287 8.35 12.00 8.58
C ALA A 287 9.18 12.85 9.57
N LEU A 288 10.19 12.25 10.20
CA LEU A 288 11.09 12.94 11.13
C LEU A 288 12.25 13.65 10.44
N ALA A 289 12.85 13.05 9.41
CA ALA A 289 14.10 13.52 8.82
C ALA A 289 13.92 14.81 8.00
N PHE A 290 12.80 14.97 7.32
CA PHE A 290 12.63 16.07 6.37
C PHE A 290 12.77 17.47 6.99
N PRO A 291 12.18 17.81 8.16
CA PRO A 291 12.38 19.13 8.77
C PRO A 291 13.84 19.44 9.07
N TYR A 292 14.63 18.44 9.46
CA TYR A 292 16.06 18.62 9.71
C TYR A 292 16.84 18.81 8.40
N LEU A 293 16.50 18.07 7.35
CA LEU A 293 17.12 18.24 6.03
C LEU A 293 16.83 19.64 5.46
N GLN A 294 15.58 20.10 5.59
CA GLN A 294 15.20 21.45 5.15
C GLN A 294 15.89 22.56 5.92
N ALA A 295 16.20 22.35 7.20
CA ALA A 295 16.91 23.33 8.02
C ALA A 295 18.41 23.44 7.66
N TRP A 296 18.98 22.44 6.98
CA TRP A 296 20.38 22.41 6.56
C TRP A 296 20.61 22.92 5.12
N THR A 297 19.54 23.04 4.33
CA THR A 297 19.57 23.50 2.92
C THR A 297 18.91 24.85 2.75
#